data_7a4311eafc7acc7e1a54972a2f0f2795
#
_entry.id   7a4311eafc7acc7e1a54972a2f0f2795
#
_cell.length_a   1.000
_cell.length_b   1.000
_cell.length_c   1.000
_cell.angle_alpha   90.00
_cell.angle_beta   90.00
_cell.angle_gamma   90.00
#
_symmetry.space_group_name_H-M   'P 1'
#
loop_
_entity.id
_entity.type
_entity.pdbx_description
1 polymer ?
#
loop_
_entity_poly.entity_id
_entity_poly.type
_entity_poly.pdbx_seq_one_letter_code
_entity_poly.pdbx_strand_id
1 'polypeptide(L)'
;LNSKKFPNSRGIFGRQDITNASKGSVNVGKMTVYVAIGRSKFLPPILLCNARQAARVYAVGESVKTAAVGGGTGKEMLRQTGFNPFIYFSPDKDTRMLQQIMEKHPDFQFVLLNTGHIGEMKIPKEMSQEALNWFFRAADPKLECEELPNGMWMRKADRKFYPDFDVFLANLNEWEADRTNYLKNHPDFKSYTFIQ
;
A
#
# COMPACT_ATOMS: atom_id res chain seq x y z
N LEU A 1 15.56 -21.17 -6.15
CA LEU A 1 15.57 -20.34 -7.38
C LEU A 1 16.57 -19.20 -7.33
N ASN A 2 16.80 -18.59 -6.17
CA ASN A 2 17.81 -17.54 -6.02
C ASN A 2 19.16 -18.13 -5.66
N SER A 3 20.19 -17.78 -6.40
CA SER A 3 21.57 -18.14 -6.11
C SER A 3 22.44 -16.88 -6.04
N LYS A 4 23.67 -17.02 -5.52
CA LYS A 4 24.64 -15.92 -5.52
C LYS A 4 24.92 -15.40 -6.96
N LYS A 5 24.82 -16.28 -7.96
CA LYS A 5 25.04 -15.94 -9.38
C LYS A 5 23.82 -15.28 -10.02
N PHE A 6 22.59 -15.62 -9.55
CA PHE A 6 21.35 -15.13 -10.10
C PHE A 6 20.39 -14.72 -8.98
N PRO A 7 20.61 -13.58 -8.32
CA PRO A 7 19.84 -13.17 -7.12
C PRO A 7 18.37 -12.81 -7.41
N ASN A 8 18.04 -12.56 -8.67
CA ASN A 8 16.68 -12.19 -9.13
C ASN A 8 16.10 -13.18 -10.14
N SER A 9 16.43 -14.46 -10.01
CA SER A 9 15.87 -15.48 -10.89
C SER A 9 14.35 -15.58 -10.73
N ARG A 10 13.67 -15.85 -11.84
CA ARG A 10 12.22 -16.08 -11.90
C ARG A 10 11.94 -17.46 -12.44
N GLY A 11 10.97 -18.13 -11.80
CA GLY A 11 10.43 -19.39 -12.32
C GLY A 11 9.12 -19.13 -13.07
N ILE A 12 8.90 -19.84 -14.16
CA ILE A 12 7.63 -19.91 -14.86
C ILE A 12 7.05 -21.30 -14.63
N PHE A 13 5.79 -21.36 -14.23
CA PHE A 13 5.05 -22.61 -14.03
C PHE A 13 3.59 -22.41 -14.45
N GLY A 14 2.93 -23.47 -14.89
CA GLY A 14 1.53 -23.42 -15.23
C GLY A 14 0.64 -23.32 -13.99
N ARG A 15 -0.55 -22.73 -14.14
CA ARG A 15 -1.51 -22.66 -13.03
C ARG A 15 -1.88 -24.04 -12.50
N GLN A 16 -1.93 -25.04 -13.36
CA GLN A 16 -2.19 -26.44 -13.02
C GLN A 16 -1.13 -27.06 -12.11
N ASP A 17 0.08 -26.49 -12.08
CA ASP A 17 1.20 -26.96 -11.27
C ASP A 17 1.13 -26.43 -9.81
N ILE A 18 0.13 -25.59 -9.52
CA ILE A 18 -0.09 -25.02 -8.19
C ILE A 18 -1.29 -25.72 -7.54
N THR A 19 -1.05 -26.42 -6.43
CA THR A 19 -2.07 -27.21 -5.73
C THR A 19 -3.27 -26.38 -5.27
N ASN A 20 -3.05 -25.13 -4.89
CA ASN A 20 -4.08 -24.21 -4.40
C ASN A 20 -4.63 -23.26 -5.48
N ALA A 21 -4.27 -23.46 -6.75
CA ALA A 21 -4.79 -22.62 -7.83
C ALA A 21 -6.28 -22.90 -8.08
N SER A 22 -7.05 -21.87 -8.38
CA SER A 22 -8.42 -22.02 -8.83
C SER A 22 -8.48 -22.89 -10.09
N LYS A 23 -9.33 -23.91 -10.07
CA LYS A 23 -9.58 -24.82 -11.21
C LYS A 23 -10.61 -24.25 -12.20
N GLY A 24 -11.32 -23.19 -11.81
CA GLY A 24 -12.36 -22.57 -12.62
C GLY A 24 -11.86 -21.48 -13.58
N SER A 25 -12.78 -20.64 -14.02
CA SER A 25 -12.48 -19.45 -14.83
C SER A 25 -11.47 -18.55 -14.13
N VAL A 26 -10.62 -17.87 -14.91
CA VAL A 26 -9.74 -16.81 -14.41
C VAL A 26 -10.50 -15.50 -14.12
N ASN A 27 -11.74 -15.42 -14.59
CA ASN A 27 -12.60 -14.27 -14.30
C ASN A 27 -13.13 -14.40 -12.86
N VAL A 28 -12.92 -13.37 -12.08
CA VAL A 28 -13.47 -13.24 -10.73
C VAL A 28 -14.70 -12.34 -10.78
N GLY A 29 -15.59 -12.53 -9.82
CA GLY A 29 -16.76 -11.66 -9.65
C GLY A 29 -16.37 -10.27 -9.11
N LYS A 30 -17.22 -9.72 -8.26
CA LYS A 30 -17.00 -8.42 -7.63
C LYS A 30 -15.74 -8.44 -6.75
N MET A 31 -14.82 -7.52 -7.00
CA MET A 31 -13.68 -7.27 -6.12
C MET A 31 -14.15 -6.37 -4.95
N THR A 32 -13.87 -6.79 -3.73
CA THR A 32 -14.29 -6.06 -2.52
C THR A 32 -13.13 -5.50 -1.71
N VAL A 33 -11.91 -5.96 -1.98
CA VAL A 33 -10.71 -5.51 -1.27
C VAL A 33 -9.57 -5.26 -2.26
N TYR A 34 -8.90 -4.13 -2.09
CA TYR A 34 -7.63 -3.82 -2.76
C TYR A 34 -6.53 -3.71 -1.70
N VAL A 35 -5.50 -4.52 -1.79
CA VAL A 35 -4.34 -4.47 -0.91
C VAL A 35 -3.17 -3.84 -1.68
N ALA A 36 -2.85 -2.59 -1.34
CA ALA A 36 -1.65 -1.92 -1.81
C ALA A 36 -0.45 -2.30 -0.93
N ILE A 37 0.65 -2.73 -1.53
CA ILE A 37 1.85 -3.09 -0.79
C ILE A 37 2.89 -1.98 -0.96
N GLY A 38 3.23 -1.33 0.14
CA GLY A 38 4.27 -0.30 0.20
C GLY A 38 5.44 -0.71 1.10
N ARG A 39 6.48 0.13 1.10
CA ARG A 39 7.64 0.00 1.99
C ARG A 39 7.92 1.34 2.62
N SER A 40 7.24 1.63 3.70
CA SER A 40 7.50 2.81 4.52
C SER A 40 8.58 2.52 5.58
N LYS A 41 9.15 3.60 6.13
CA LYS A 41 10.10 3.52 7.24
C LYS A 41 9.44 3.66 8.61
N PHE A 42 8.16 4.03 8.68
CA PHE A 42 7.52 4.31 9.97
C PHE A 42 6.05 3.92 10.05
N LEU A 43 5.36 3.67 8.94
CA LEU A 43 3.95 3.28 8.97
C LEU A 43 3.76 1.92 9.64
N PRO A 44 2.60 1.68 10.30
CA PRO A 44 2.27 0.39 10.87
C PRO A 44 2.16 -0.69 9.79
N PRO A 45 2.12 -1.98 10.18
CA PRO A 45 2.04 -3.08 9.25
C PRO A 45 0.84 -3.00 8.32
N ILE A 46 -0.29 -2.47 8.81
CA ILE A 46 -1.52 -2.34 8.05
C ILE A 46 -2.26 -1.05 8.39
N LEU A 47 -2.80 -0.40 7.36
CA LEU A 47 -3.68 0.77 7.48
C LEU A 47 -4.88 0.59 6.57
N LEU A 48 -6.08 0.93 7.07
CA LEU A 48 -7.27 1.03 6.24
C LEU A 48 -7.41 2.48 5.76
N CYS A 49 -7.79 2.65 4.51
CA CYS A 49 -7.90 3.96 3.87
C CYS A 49 -9.34 4.29 3.51
N ASN A 50 -9.75 5.55 3.71
CA ASN A 50 -10.95 6.08 3.07
C ASN A 50 -10.67 6.33 1.58
N ALA A 51 -11.70 6.71 0.81
CA ALA A 51 -11.57 6.91 -0.64
C ALA A 51 -10.49 7.95 -1.01
N ARG A 52 -10.42 9.05 -0.26
CA ARG A 52 -9.42 10.11 -0.47
C ARG A 52 -8.00 9.59 -0.20
N GLN A 53 -7.79 8.92 0.91
CA GLN A 53 -6.47 8.39 1.28
C GLN A 53 -6.04 7.25 0.36
N ALA A 54 -6.96 6.39 -0.03
CA ALA A 54 -6.71 5.34 -1.01
C ALA A 54 -6.23 5.92 -2.34
N ALA A 55 -6.89 6.96 -2.84
CA ALA A 55 -6.49 7.66 -4.06
C ALA A 55 -5.08 8.25 -3.93
N ARG A 56 -4.75 8.89 -2.80
CA ARG A 56 -3.42 9.47 -2.56
C ARG A 56 -2.32 8.42 -2.47
N VAL A 57 -2.58 7.33 -1.75
CA VAL A 57 -1.66 6.19 -1.66
C VAL A 57 -1.46 5.56 -3.04
N TYR A 58 -2.55 5.40 -3.80
CA TYR A 58 -2.49 4.84 -5.15
C TYR A 58 -1.72 5.74 -6.13
N ALA A 59 -1.91 7.06 -6.03
CA ALA A 59 -1.21 8.03 -6.87
C ALA A 59 0.30 8.07 -6.63
N VAL A 60 0.72 7.90 -5.38
CA VAL A 60 2.14 7.96 -4.98
C VAL A 60 2.54 6.67 -4.27
N GLY A 61 3.03 5.73 -5.04
CA GLY A 61 3.62 4.50 -4.53
C GLY A 61 4.94 4.76 -3.80
N GLU A 62 5.19 4.01 -2.74
CA GLU A 62 6.40 4.09 -1.94
C GLU A 62 7.07 2.71 -1.87
N SER A 63 8.33 2.65 -2.25
CA SER A 63 9.13 1.43 -2.29
C SER A 63 10.59 1.75 -1.97
N VAL A 64 11.44 0.77 -2.08
CA VAL A 64 12.89 0.95 -2.01
C VAL A 64 13.53 0.51 -3.32
N LYS A 65 14.60 1.20 -3.74
CA LYS A 65 15.38 0.79 -4.89
C LYS A 65 16.01 -0.57 -4.61
N THR A 66 15.72 -1.53 -5.46
CA THR A 66 16.31 -2.88 -5.41
C THR A 66 17.23 -3.10 -6.59
N ALA A 67 18.02 -4.16 -6.57
CA ALA A 67 18.86 -4.54 -7.70
C ALA A 67 18.06 -4.74 -9.01
N ALA A 68 16.77 -5.09 -8.92
CA ALA A 68 15.88 -5.25 -10.06
C ALA A 68 15.32 -3.93 -10.60
N VAL A 69 15.35 -2.87 -9.78
CA VAL A 69 14.81 -1.55 -10.15
C VAL A 69 15.85 -0.51 -9.80
N GLY A 70 16.58 -0.03 -10.81
CA GLY A 70 17.53 1.07 -10.68
C GLY A 70 18.85 0.76 -9.98
N GLY A 71 19.22 -0.52 -9.81
CA GLY A 71 20.54 -0.91 -9.27
C GLY A 71 20.78 -0.55 -7.78
N GLY A 72 19.73 -0.35 -7.01
CA GLY A 72 19.83 0.10 -5.62
C GLY A 72 20.19 -1.00 -4.62
N THR A 73 20.67 -0.58 -3.45
CA THR A 73 21.05 -1.45 -2.32
C THR A 73 19.88 -1.87 -1.43
N GLY A 74 18.65 -1.48 -1.74
CA GLY A 74 17.47 -1.70 -0.90
C GLY A 74 17.32 -0.70 0.25
N LYS A 75 18.16 0.33 0.32
CA LYS A 75 18.14 1.35 1.38
C LYS A 75 17.52 2.67 0.94
N GLU A 76 17.60 2.99 -0.34
CA GLU A 76 17.07 4.24 -0.87
C GLU A 76 15.57 4.13 -1.11
N MET A 77 14.82 5.11 -0.61
CA MET A 77 13.39 5.24 -0.88
C MET A 77 13.17 5.60 -2.35
N LEU A 78 12.23 4.90 -2.97
CA LEU A 78 11.78 5.16 -4.33
C LEU A 78 10.30 5.56 -4.29
N ARG A 79 10.00 6.73 -4.82
CA ARG A 79 8.64 7.13 -5.14
C ARG A 79 8.34 6.80 -6.58
N GLN A 80 7.21 6.19 -6.80
CA GLN A 80 6.72 5.84 -8.11
C GLN A 80 5.33 6.45 -8.29
N THR A 81 5.10 7.01 -9.46
CA THR A 81 3.78 7.46 -9.85
C THR A 81 2.89 6.27 -10.11
N GLY A 82 1.88 6.12 -9.26
CA GLY A 82 0.91 5.03 -9.34
C GLY A 82 1.45 3.66 -8.88
N PHE A 83 0.54 2.77 -8.50
CA PHE A 83 0.84 1.36 -8.22
C PHE A 83 0.78 0.49 -9.48
N ASN A 84 0.25 1.02 -10.58
CA ASN A 84 0.14 0.30 -11.83
C ASN A 84 1.20 0.79 -12.83
N PRO A 85 2.32 0.06 -13.01
CA PRO A 85 3.37 0.44 -13.97
C PRO A 85 2.94 0.27 -15.43
N PHE A 86 1.81 -0.37 -15.69
CA PHE A 86 1.27 -0.64 -17.02
C PHE A 86 0.06 0.23 -17.35
N ILE A 87 -0.04 1.39 -16.73
CA ILE A 87 -1.15 2.30 -16.93
C ILE A 87 -1.16 2.82 -18.37
N TYR A 88 -2.31 2.70 -19.03
CA TYR A 88 -2.51 3.21 -20.38
C TYR A 88 -3.05 4.64 -20.39
N PHE A 89 -3.75 5.02 -19.33
CA PHE A 89 -4.28 6.36 -19.13
C PHE A 89 -3.33 7.23 -18.29
N SER A 90 -3.63 8.52 -18.14
CA SER A 90 -2.89 9.33 -17.19
C SER A 90 -3.07 8.82 -15.77
N PRO A 91 -2.04 8.85 -14.92
CA PRO A 91 -2.13 8.46 -13.51
C PRO A 91 -3.23 9.20 -12.73
N ASP A 92 -3.47 10.46 -13.07
CA ASP A 92 -4.55 11.28 -12.54
C ASP A 92 -5.93 10.66 -12.80
N LYS A 93 -6.20 10.25 -14.04
CA LYS A 93 -7.49 9.63 -14.40
C LYS A 93 -7.70 8.30 -13.68
N ASP A 94 -6.67 7.46 -13.59
CA ASP A 94 -6.73 6.16 -12.92
C ASP A 94 -6.99 6.33 -11.41
N THR A 95 -6.32 7.29 -10.80
CA THR A 95 -6.49 7.63 -9.38
C THR A 95 -7.91 8.14 -9.07
N ARG A 96 -8.47 9.00 -9.94
CA ARG A 96 -9.86 9.46 -9.80
C ARG A 96 -10.86 8.32 -9.95
N MET A 97 -10.62 7.41 -10.87
CA MET A 97 -11.47 6.24 -11.05
C MET A 97 -11.51 5.38 -9.78
N LEU A 98 -10.36 5.14 -9.15
CA LEU A 98 -10.32 4.41 -7.87
C LEU A 98 -11.12 5.13 -6.79
N GLN A 99 -10.93 6.44 -6.62
CA GLN A 99 -11.69 7.22 -5.64
C GLN A 99 -13.20 7.11 -5.88
N GLN A 100 -13.66 7.29 -7.12
CA GLN A 100 -15.07 7.19 -7.50
C GLN A 100 -15.63 5.79 -7.27
N ILE A 101 -14.84 4.74 -7.52
CA ILE A 101 -15.24 3.36 -7.22
C ILE A 101 -15.50 3.20 -5.73
N MET A 102 -14.59 3.67 -4.89
CA MET A 102 -14.74 3.57 -3.44
C MET A 102 -15.94 4.38 -2.89
N GLU A 103 -16.17 5.57 -3.45
CA GLU A 103 -17.30 6.42 -3.07
C GLU A 103 -18.65 5.79 -3.45
N LYS A 104 -18.71 5.12 -4.60
CA LYS A 104 -19.93 4.43 -5.08
C LYS A 104 -20.16 3.06 -4.47
N HIS A 105 -19.12 2.43 -3.96
CA HIS A 105 -19.15 1.07 -3.43
C HIS A 105 -18.58 1.04 -2.01
N PRO A 106 -19.37 1.40 -0.98
CA PRO A 106 -18.89 1.50 0.40
C PRO A 106 -18.43 0.16 0.99
N ASP A 107 -18.79 -0.95 0.37
CA ASP A 107 -18.30 -2.30 0.69
C ASP A 107 -16.91 -2.59 0.10
N PHE A 108 -16.41 -1.74 -0.79
CA PHE A 108 -15.05 -1.84 -1.31
C PHE A 108 -14.04 -1.23 -0.32
N GLN A 109 -13.07 -2.02 0.08
CA GLN A 109 -12.06 -1.62 1.06
C GLN A 109 -10.69 -1.47 0.41
N PHE A 110 -9.97 -0.43 0.80
CA PHE A 110 -8.58 -0.23 0.39
C PHE A 110 -7.68 -0.33 1.62
N VAL A 111 -6.69 -1.19 1.53
CA VAL A 111 -5.74 -1.50 2.61
C VAL A 111 -4.32 -1.21 2.13
N LEU A 112 -3.57 -0.45 2.92
CA LEU A 112 -2.13 -0.26 2.74
C LEU A 112 -1.38 -1.23 3.65
N LEU A 113 -0.66 -2.17 3.06
CA LEU A 113 0.23 -3.09 3.76
C LEU A 113 1.66 -2.56 3.69
N ASN A 114 2.24 -2.24 4.85
CA ASN A 114 3.64 -1.87 4.95
C ASN A 114 4.51 -3.11 5.15
N THR A 115 5.42 -3.37 4.22
CA THR A 115 6.41 -4.45 4.28
C THR A 115 7.85 -3.93 4.46
N GLY A 116 7.97 -2.66 4.84
CA GLY A 116 9.25 -1.97 5.07
C GLY A 116 9.71 -2.05 6.52
N HIS A 117 9.69 -0.92 7.20
CA HIS A 117 10.19 -0.75 8.57
C HIS A 117 9.22 0.05 9.44
N ILE A 118 9.38 -0.08 10.74
CA ILE A 118 8.84 0.80 11.77
C ILE A 118 10.05 1.30 12.55
N GLY A 119 10.53 2.50 12.22
CA GLY A 119 11.83 2.98 12.69
C GLY A 119 12.96 2.04 12.23
N GLU A 120 13.77 1.58 13.16
CA GLU A 120 14.87 0.64 12.90
C GLU A 120 14.39 -0.83 12.73
N MET A 121 13.19 -1.14 13.19
CA MET A 121 12.65 -2.50 13.12
C MET A 121 12.16 -2.80 11.70
N LYS A 122 12.78 -3.76 11.03
CA LYS A 122 12.26 -4.32 9.78
C LYS A 122 10.99 -5.11 10.07
N ILE A 123 9.93 -4.88 9.33
CA ILE A 123 8.69 -5.66 9.42
C ILE A 123 8.97 -7.08 8.90
N PRO A 124 8.91 -8.12 9.74
CA PRO A 124 9.09 -9.49 9.30
C PRO A 124 7.87 -9.97 8.51
N LYS A 125 8.07 -10.99 7.69
CA LYS A 125 7.01 -11.58 6.86
C LYS A 125 5.81 -12.05 7.71
N GLU A 126 6.10 -12.63 8.85
CA GLU A 126 5.12 -13.16 9.80
C GLU A 126 4.18 -12.07 10.33
N MET A 127 4.72 -10.88 10.60
CA MET A 127 3.93 -9.72 11.02
C MET A 127 2.99 -9.22 9.90
N SER A 128 3.47 -9.19 8.66
CA SER A 128 2.64 -8.84 7.50
C SER A 128 1.52 -9.86 7.27
N GLN A 129 1.84 -11.16 7.43
CA GLN A 129 0.85 -12.24 7.31
C GLN A 129 -0.19 -12.18 8.45
N GLU A 130 0.25 -11.90 9.67
CA GLU A 130 -0.64 -11.76 10.83
C GLU A 130 -1.60 -10.56 10.63
N ALA A 131 -1.08 -9.42 10.17
CA ALA A 131 -1.90 -8.25 9.89
C ALA A 131 -2.96 -8.50 8.81
N LEU A 132 -2.61 -9.20 7.74
CA LEU A 132 -3.57 -9.61 6.71
C LEU A 132 -4.58 -10.63 7.23
N ASN A 133 -4.14 -11.64 7.98
CA ASN A 133 -5.02 -12.64 8.58
C ASN A 133 -6.01 -12.00 9.55
N TRP A 134 -5.56 -11.04 10.35
CA TRP A 134 -6.45 -10.25 11.19
C TRP A 134 -7.51 -9.53 10.35
N PHE A 135 -7.08 -8.79 9.33
CA PHE A 135 -7.99 -8.02 8.47
C PHE A 135 -9.07 -8.89 7.83
N PHE A 136 -8.70 -10.05 7.28
CA PHE A 136 -9.67 -10.93 6.60
C PHE A 136 -10.55 -11.75 7.55
N ARG A 137 -10.19 -11.86 8.84
CA ARG A 137 -10.99 -12.59 9.83
C ARG A 137 -11.87 -11.69 10.68
N ALA A 138 -11.56 -10.41 10.80
CA ALA A 138 -12.37 -9.47 11.54
C ALA A 138 -13.74 -9.32 10.88
N ALA A 139 -14.81 -9.36 11.67
CA ALA A 139 -16.16 -9.12 11.17
C ALA A 139 -16.34 -7.69 10.68
N ASP A 140 -15.74 -6.73 11.39
CA ASP A 140 -15.57 -5.33 10.97
C ASP A 140 -14.21 -4.84 11.48
N PRO A 141 -13.20 -4.78 10.60
CA PRO A 141 -11.86 -4.36 10.98
C PRO A 141 -11.80 -2.95 11.60
N LYS A 142 -12.71 -2.04 11.24
CA LYS A 142 -12.72 -0.67 11.77
C LYS A 142 -13.01 -0.60 13.25
N LEU A 143 -13.79 -1.52 13.80
CA LEU A 143 -14.09 -1.57 15.25
C LEU A 143 -12.83 -1.81 16.10
N GLU A 144 -11.85 -2.49 15.52
CA GLU A 144 -10.56 -2.75 16.17
C GLU A 144 -9.49 -1.71 15.84
N CYS A 145 -9.86 -0.66 15.10
CA CYS A 145 -8.98 0.43 14.71
C CYS A 145 -9.24 1.71 15.49
N GLU A 146 -8.26 2.59 15.47
CA GLU A 146 -8.39 4.01 15.83
C GLU A 146 -8.22 4.85 14.56
N GLU A 147 -9.02 5.90 14.44
CA GLU A 147 -8.91 6.83 13.32
C GLU A 147 -7.77 7.81 13.56
N LEU A 148 -6.91 7.94 12.57
CA LEU A 148 -5.80 8.88 12.55
C LEU A 148 -6.26 10.26 12.03
N PRO A 149 -5.57 11.35 12.38
CA PRO A 149 -5.95 12.71 11.95
C PRO A 149 -6.07 12.89 10.43
N ASN A 150 -5.37 12.07 9.65
CA ASN A 150 -5.43 12.10 8.20
C ASN A 150 -6.60 11.28 7.59
N GLY A 151 -7.43 10.65 8.43
CA GLY A 151 -8.58 9.85 8.00
C GLY A 151 -8.25 8.40 7.60
N MET A 152 -7.04 7.93 7.87
CA MET A 152 -6.72 6.50 7.86
C MET A 152 -7.09 5.85 9.19
N TRP A 153 -7.23 4.53 9.20
CA TRP A 153 -7.45 3.78 10.44
C TRP A 153 -6.27 2.85 10.71
N MET A 154 -5.69 2.98 11.90
CA MET A 154 -4.63 2.12 12.41
C MET A 154 -5.22 1.09 13.38
N ARG A 155 -4.81 -0.17 13.29
CA ARG A 155 -5.16 -1.20 14.25
C ARG A 155 -4.68 -0.81 15.65
N LYS A 156 -5.56 -0.79 16.65
CA LYS A 156 -5.25 -0.41 18.05
C LYS A 156 -4.09 -1.21 18.61
N ALA A 157 -4.00 -2.51 18.27
CA ALA A 157 -2.90 -3.38 18.69
C ALA A 157 -1.52 -2.95 18.16
N ASP A 158 -1.46 -2.18 17.08
CA ASP A 158 -0.20 -1.72 16.48
C ASP A 158 0.36 -0.47 17.19
N ARG A 159 -0.45 0.17 18.05
CA ARG A 159 0.00 1.33 18.86
C ARG A 159 1.24 1.02 19.71
N LYS A 160 1.41 -0.23 20.13
CA LYS A 160 2.58 -0.70 20.88
C LYS A 160 3.93 -0.46 20.19
N PHE A 161 3.93 -0.28 18.86
CA PHE A 161 5.14 0.02 18.09
C PHE A 161 5.54 1.49 18.16
N TYR A 162 4.70 2.34 18.76
CA TYR A 162 4.87 3.79 18.81
C TYR A 162 4.81 4.27 20.27
N PRO A 163 5.89 4.08 21.05
CA PRO A 163 5.92 4.47 22.46
C PRO A 163 5.70 5.98 22.63
N ASP A 164 6.20 6.79 21.70
CA ASP A 164 5.88 8.20 21.55
C ASP A 164 4.96 8.39 20.35
N PHE A 165 3.66 8.50 20.64
CA PHE A 165 2.64 8.60 19.58
C PHE A 165 2.59 9.99 18.94
N ASP A 166 3.02 11.04 19.65
CA ASP A 166 3.09 12.38 19.08
C ASP A 166 4.18 12.47 18.01
N VAL A 167 5.30 11.78 18.20
CA VAL A 167 6.33 11.63 17.17
C VAL A 167 5.77 10.86 15.95
N PHE A 168 4.99 9.81 16.17
CA PHE A 168 4.33 9.12 15.05
C PHE A 168 3.39 10.05 14.29
N LEU A 169 2.57 10.84 14.98
CA LEU A 169 1.65 11.79 14.34
C LEU A 169 2.40 12.89 13.59
N ALA A 170 3.51 13.40 14.14
CA ALA A 170 4.36 14.37 13.45
C ALA A 170 4.92 13.78 12.14
N ASN A 171 5.46 12.57 12.17
CA ASN A 171 5.94 11.86 11.00
C ASN A 171 4.83 11.60 9.97
N LEU A 172 3.61 11.31 10.43
CA LEU A 172 2.46 11.11 9.56
C LEU A 172 2.06 12.40 8.84
N ASN A 173 2.09 13.53 9.53
CA ASN A 173 1.83 14.84 8.94
C ASN A 173 2.89 15.22 7.91
N GLU A 174 4.16 14.96 8.19
CA GLU A 174 5.27 15.19 7.24
C GLU A 174 5.10 14.30 6.00
N TRP A 175 4.76 13.03 6.19
CA TRP A 175 4.50 12.08 5.11
C TRP A 175 3.34 12.52 4.21
N GLU A 176 2.28 13.07 4.80
CA GLU A 176 1.14 13.63 4.08
C GLU A 176 1.52 14.89 3.29
N ALA A 177 2.25 15.81 3.93
CA ALA A 177 2.71 17.05 3.31
C ALA A 177 3.62 16.77 2.10
N ASP A 178 4.53 15.83 2.25
CA ASP A 178 5.47 15.43 1.22
C ASP A 178 4.76 14.78 0.01
N ARG A 179 3.75 13.92 0.23
CA ARG A 179 2.92 13.38 -0.86
C ARG A 179 2.11 14.47 -1.55
N THR A 180 1.53 15.35 -0.78
CA THR A 180 0.79 16.51 -1.32
C THR A 180 1.68 17.36 -2.21
N ASN A 181 2.90 17.64 -1.75
CA ASN A 181 3.88 18.41 -2.51
C ASN A 181 4.33 17.69 -3.78
N TYR A 182 4.56 16.37 -3.69
CA TYR A 182 4.87 15.56 -4.87
C TYR A 182 3.77 15.64 -5.92
N LEU A 183 2.50 15.45 -5.52
CA LEU A 183 1.37 15.47 -6.44
C LEU A 183 1.15 16.85 -7.07
N LYS A 184 1.31 17.94 -6.30
CA LYS A 184 1.20 19.32 -6.80
C LYS A 184 2.24 19.65 -7.88
N ASN A 185 3.44 19.09 -7.74
CA ASN A 185 4.55 19.40 -8.63
C ASN A 185 4.70 18.38 -9.78
N HIS A 186 3.99 17.25 -9.72
CA HIS A 186 4.09 16.24 -10.76
C HIS A 186 3.18 16.60 -11.96
N PRO A 187 3.69 16.61 -13.21
CA PRO A 187 2.95 17.05 -14.38
C PRO A 187 1.65 16.28 -14.63
N ASP A 188 1.63 14.99 -14.30
CA ASP A 188 0.49 14.10 -14.54
C ASP A 188 -0.69 14.32 -13.56
N PHE A 189 -0.49 15.12 -12.50
CA PHE A 189 -1.51 15.38 -11.47
C PHE A 189 -1.92 16.84 -11.34
N LYS A 190 -1.49 17.73 -12.26
CA LYS A 190 -1.77 19.18 -12.21
C LYS A 190 -3.26 19.53 -12.18
N SER A 191 -4.11 18.68 -12.74
CA SER A 191 -5.56 18.89 -12.78
C SER A 191 -6.31 18.20 -11.64
N TYR A 192 -5.63 17.51 -10.74
CA TYR A 192 -6.27 16.69 -9.72
C TYR A 192 -6.59 17.48 -8.45
N THR A 193 -7.88 17.57 -8.11
CA THR A 193 -8.40 18.39 -7.00
C THR A 193 -8.47 17.69 -5.65
N PHE A 194 -8.09 16.40 -5.54
CA PHE A 194 -8.09 15.67 -4.27
C PHE A 194 -7.03 16.14 -3.26
N ILE A 195 -6.26 17.13 -3.65
CA ILE A 195 -5.17 17.69 -2.87
C ILE A 195 -5.69 18.71 -1.82
N GLN A 196 -6.96 19.10 -1.91
CA GLN A 196 -7.59 20.04 -0.98
C GLN A 196 -8.24 19.33 0.20
#